data_ea84275fed3e9fcb0f6d4473522d36c0
#
_entry.id   ea84275fed3e9fcb0f6d4473522d36c0
#
_cell.length_a   1.000
_cell.length_b   1.000
_cell.length_c   1.000
_cell.angle_alpha   90.00
_cell.angle_beta   90.00
_cell.angle_gamma   90.00
#
_symmetry.space_group_name_H-M   'P 1'
#
loop_
_entity.id
_entity.type
_entity.pdbx_description
1 polymer ?
#
loop_
_entity_poly.entity_id
_entity_poly.type
_entity_poly.pdbx_seq_one_letter_code
_entity_poly.pdbx_strand_id
1 'polypeptide(L)'
;MPYPDREQVRLDFNAAKKALRAAGVPPKLIISIETKALRTGRKLTGEHVTNRQSRWTISPTNPQYASECDARVIFIILCGMMFEFDNAPALPQEAKSLFESYLGKSIEPGTYRDALLLEKLDYYRLRDDALNPQHGYSIYHIGHQDPTRARRHVPNNVAWRTSRSNLIQGNMTLREARIYLIKLIGRYFELGELDIK
;
A
#
# COMPACT_ATOMS: atom_id res chain seq x y z
N MET A 1 4.53 18.21 -0.60
CA MET A 1 3.56 19.29 -0.88
C MET A 1 2.38 19.11 0.07
N PRO A 2 1.75 20.18 0.56
CA PRO A 2 0.49 20.05 1.27
C PRO A 2 -0.58 19.53 0.30
N TYR A 3 -1.36 18.56 0.74
CA TYR A 3 -2.49 18.06 -0.06
C TYR A 3 -3.62 19.12 -0.09
N PRO A 4 -4.54 19.04 -1.09
CA PRO A 4 -5.71 19.92 -1.16
C PRO A 4 -6.55 19.89 0.11
N ASP A 5 -7.48 20.83 0.23
CA ASP A 5 -8.44 20.85 1.33
C ASP A 5 -9.35 19.59 1.33
N ARG A 6 -10.10 19.43 2.43
CA ARG A 6 -10.94 18.24 2.65
C ARG A 6 -11.99 18.03 1.56
N GLU A 7 -12.58 19.13 1.05
CA GLU A 7 -13.62 19.03 0.02
C GLU A 7 -13.03 18.62 -1.33
N GLN A 8 -11.90 19.23 -1.72
CA GLN A 8 -11.21 18.84 -2.94
C GLN A 8 -10.74 17.39 -2.88
N VAL A 9 -10.17 16.93 -1.76
CA VAL A 9 -9.79 15.52 -1.57
C VAL A 9 -11.00 14.59 -1.71
N ARG A 10 -12.19 14.99 -1.27
CA ARG A 10 -13.43 14.22 -1.44
C ARG A 10 -13.83 14.10 -2.92
N LEU A 11 -13.72 15.19 -3.68
CA LEU A 11 -13.99 15.19 -5.12
C LEU A 11 -12.96 14.33 -5.86
N ASP A 12 -11.70 14.49 -5.56
CA ASP A 12 -10.58 13.74 -6.16
C ASP A 12 -10.66 12.22 -5.87
N PHE A 13 -11.07 11.85 -4.66
CA PHE A 13 -11.33 10.46 -4.31
C PHE A 13 -12.43 9.83 -5.19
N ASN A 14 -13.51 10.56 -5.47
CA ASN A 14 -14.58 10.10 -6.35
C ASN A 14 -14.12 10.06 -7.82
N ALA A 15 -13.35 11.05 -8.25
CA ALA A 15 -12.74 11.10 -9.58
C ALA A 15 -11.78 9.93 -9.80
N ALA A 16 -10.94 9.59 -8.81
CA ALA A 16 -10.06 8.44 -8.84
C ALA A 16 -10.84 7.12 -9.00
N LYS A 17 -11.94 6.94 -8.26
CA LYS A 17 -12.82 5.75 -8.41
C LYS A 17 -13.45 5.67 -9.81
N LYS A 18 -13.84 6.81 -10.40
CA LYS A 18 -14.36 6.88 -11.77
C LYS A 18 -13.29 6.49 -12.79
N ALA A 19 -12.07 7.02 -12.64
CA ALA A 19 -10.93 6.69 -13.50
C ALA A 19 -10.57 5.22 -13.45
N LEU A 20 -10.55 4.59 -12.27
CA LEU A 20 -10.32 3.15 -12.13
C LEU A 20 -11.35 2.31 -12.91
N ARG A 21 -12.64 2.68 -12.83
CA ARG A 21 -13.70 2.00 -13.59
C ARG A 21 -13.51 2.19 -15.09
N ALA A 22 -13.17 3.40 -15.53
CA ALA A 22 -12.89 3.71 -16.95
C ALA A 22 -11.69 2.91 -17.48
N ALA A 23 -10.67 2.67 -16.62
CA ALA A 23 -9.53 1.82 -16.94
C ALA A 23 -9.85 0.31 -16.91
N GLY A 24 -11.09 -0.11 -16.64
CA GLY A 24 -11.48 -1.51 -16.57
C GLY A 24 -11.05 -2.23 -15.28
N VAL A 25 -10.69 -1.50 -14.23
CA VAL A 25 -10.35 -2.10 -12.93
C VAL A 25 -11.58 -2.71 -12.28
N PRO A 26 -11.58 -4.01 -11.93
CA PRO A 26 -12.74 -4.69 -11.37
C PRO A 26 -13.26 -4.02 -10.08
N PRO A 27 -14.57 -3.91 -9.87
CA PRO A 27 -15.16 -3.31 -8.67
C PRO A 27 -14.68 -3.93 -7.36
N LYS A 28 -14.50 -5.26 -7.31
CA LYS A 28 -13.95 -5.95 -6.13
C LYS A 28 -12.53 -5.49 -5.79
N LEU A 29 -11.68 -5.23 -6.79
CA LEU A 29 -10.34 -4.70 -6.57
C LEU A 29 -10.39 -3.27 -6.03
N ILE A 30 -11.24 -2.40 -6.60
CA ILE A 30 -11.45 -1.03 -6.10
C ILE A 30 -11.85 -1.05 -4.62
N ILE A 31 -12.83 -1.89 -4.25
CA ILE A 31 -13.29 -2.07 -2.86
C ILE A 31 -12.16 -2.61 -1.97
N SER A 32 -11.34 -3.52 -2.47
CA SER A 32 -10.19 -4.06 -1.72
C SER A 32 -9.18 -2.97 -1.38
N ILE A 33 -8.80 -2.13 -2.37
CA ILE A 33 -7.88 -1.01 -2.16
C ILE A 33 -8.50 0.02 -1.19
N GLU A 34 -9.77 0.37 -1.40
CA GLU A 34 -10.51 1.28 -0.52
C GLU A 34 -10.54 0.76 0.92
N THR A 35 -10.82 -0.53 1.10
CA THR A 35 -10.82 -1.15 2.43
C THR A 35 -9.44 -1.11 3.09
N LYS A 36 -8.39 -1.39 2.35
CA LYS A 36 -7.01 -1.31 2.86
C LYS A 36 -6.64 0.13 3.28
N ALA A 37 -7.05 1.12 2.51
CA ALA A 37 -6.76 2.53 2.77
C ALA A 37 -7.60 3.11 3.93
N LEU A 38 -8.93 2.91 3.91
CA LEU A 38 -9.88 3.62 4.77
C LEU A 38 -10.23 2.87 6.06
N ARG A 39 -10.00 1.56 6.12
CA ARG A 39 -10.44 0.75 7.24
C ARG A 39 -9.28 0.16 8.04
N THR A 40 -9.51 -0.06 9.34
CA THR A 40 -8.55 -0.75 10.20
C THR A 40 -8.37 -2.21 9.76
N GLY A 41 -7.28 -2.84 10.18
CA GLY A 41 -7.16 -4.29 10.16
C GLY A 41 -8.24 -4.93 11.05
N ARG A 42 -8.51 -6.21 10.80
CA ARG A 42 -9.33 -7.01 11.71
C ARG A 42 -8.57 -7.17 13.03
N LYS A 43 -9.27 -7.03 14.15
CA LYS A 43 -8.72 -7.29 15.48
C LYS A 43 -9.40 -8.54 16.04
N LEU A 44 -8.61 -9.48 16.53
CA LEU A 44 -9.11 -10.56 17.37
C LEU A 44 -9.35 -9.99 18.76
N THR A 45 -10.57 -10.11 19.26
CA THR A 45 -10.94 -9.82 20.65
C THR A 45 -11.52 -11.11 21.24
N GLY A 46 -10.73 -11.80 22.07
CA GLY A 46 -11.12 -13.12 22.58
C GLY A 46 -11.32 -14.11 21.41
N GLU A 47 -12.46 -14.79 21.37
CA GLU A 47 -12.82 -15.75 20.31
C GLU A 47 -13.41 -15.10 19.05
N HIS A 48 -13.62 -13.76 19.03
CA HIS A 48 -14.32 -13.08 17.95
C HIS A 48 -13.41 -12.14 17.16
N VAL A 49 -13.56 -12.15 15.83
CA VAL A 49 -12.95 -11.19 14.92
C VAL A 49 -13.85 -9.97 14.84
N THR A 50 -13.37 -8.82 15.34
CA THR A 50 -14.12 -7.58 15.23
C THR A 50 -14.15 -7.05 13.80
N ASN A 51 -15.28 -6.47 13.41
CA ASN A 51 -15.43 -5.82 12.12
C ASN A 51 -14.42 -4.67 11.96
N ARG A 52 -13.97 -4.46 10.72
CA ARG A 52 -13.12 -3.33 10.37
C ARG A 52 -13.87 -2.02 10.59
N GLN A 53 -13.25 -1.10 11.31
CA GLN A 53 -13.77 0.26 11.54
C GLN A 53 -13.16 1.25 10.56
N SER A 54 -13.81 2.37 10.33
CA SER A 54 -13.19 3.51 9.64
C SER A 54 -12.04 4.06 10.49
N ARG A 55 -10.90 4.37 9.86
CA ARG A 55 -9.70 4.78 10.61
C ARG A 55 -9.88 6.05 11.42
N TRP A 56 -10.76 6.94 10.99
CA TRP A 56 -11.07 8.21 11.69
C TRP A 56 -12.09 8.09 12.82
N THR A 57 -12.70 6.91 13.02
CA THR A 57 -13.64 6.67 14.12
C THR A 57 -13.01 6.01 15.35
N ILE A 58 -11.72 5.65 15.26
CA ILE A 58 -10.96 5.11 16.39
C ILE A 58 -10.17 6.22 17.09
N SER A 59 -9.63 5.93 18.28
CA SER A 59 -8.83 6.90 19.03
C SER A 59 -7.67 7.46 18.20
N PRO A 60 -7.40 8.77 18.20
CA PRO A 60 -6.23 9.37 17.56
C PRO A 60 -4.88 8.83 18.05
N THR A 61 -4.85 8.23 19.25
CA THR A 61 -3.65 7.57 19.81
C THR A 61 -3.45 6.15 19.29
N ASN A 62 -4.44 5.59 18.61
CA ASN A 62 -4.32 4.26 18.01
C ASN A 62 -3.37 4.31 16.81
N PRO A 63 -2.38 3.40 16.72
CA PRO A 63 -1.45 3.37 15.58
C PRO A 63 -2.11 3.17 14.21
N GLN A 64 -3.34 2.69 14.17
CA GLN A 64 -4.12 2.52 12.93
C GLN A 64 -4.98 3.73 12.58
N TYR A 65 -4.98 4.77 13.42
CA TYR A 65 -5.72 6.00 13.15
C TYR A 65 -5.19 6.72 11.91
N ALA A 66 -6.11 7.25 11.14
CA ALA A 66 -5.85 8.26 10.11
C ALA A 66 -7.05 9.22 10.07
N SER A 67 -6.82 10.49 9.75
CA SER A 67 -7.92 11.38 9.43
C SER A 67 -8.67 10.86 8.19
N GLU A 68 -9.92 11.25 8.02
CA GLU A 68 -10.69 10.89 6.84
C GLU A 68 -10.02 11.40 5.55
N CYS A 69 -9.45 12.61 5.61
CA CYS A 69 -8.69 13.20 4.53
C CYS A 69 -7.45 12.35 4.19
N ASP A 70 -6.59 12.04 5.18
CA ASP A 70 -5.41 11.20 4.96
C ASP A 70 -5.77 9.84 4.37
N ALA A 71 -6.82 9.19 4.88
CA ALA A 71 -7.25 7.89 4.40
C ALA A 71 -7.69 7.93 2.92
N ARG A 72 -8.38 8.99 2.49
CA ARG A 72 -8.75 9.20 1.08
C ARG A 72 -7.54 9.52 0.21
N VAL A 73 -6.63 10.34 0.68
CA VAL A 73 -5.36 10.62 0.00
C VAL A 73 -4.56 9.32 -0.19
N ILE A 74 -4.46 8.49 0.84
CA ILE A 74 -3.82 7.17 0.75
C ILE A 74 -4.46 6.31 -0.34
N PHE A 75 -5.79 6.29 -0.44
CA PHE A 75 -6.46 5.55 -1.51
C PHE A 75 -6.02 6.04 -2.89
N ILE A 76 -6.00 7.35 -3.12
CA ILE A 76 -5.60 7.93 -4.42
C ILE A 76 -4.14 7.56 -4.73
N ILE A 77 -3.24 7.69 -3.75
CA ILE A 77 -1.82 7.34 -3.88
C ILE A 77 -1.66 5.85 -4.23
N LEU A 78 -2.34 4.96 -3.51
CA LEU A 78 -2.25 3.52 -3.77
C LEU A 78 -2.79 3.14 -5.15
N CYS A 79 -3.84 3.82 -5.62
CA CYS A 79 -4.35 3.65 -6.98
C CYS A 79 -3.36 4.14 -8.03
N GLY A 80 -2.74 5.30 -7.83
CA GLY A 80 -1.70 5.82 -8.70
C GLY A 80 -0.49 4.87 -8.79
N MET A 81 0.00 4.38 -7.63
CA MET A 81 1.07 3.37 -7.58
C MET A 81 0.69 2.06 -8.30
N MET A 82 -0.58 1.64 -8.26
CA MET A 82 -1.04 0.45 -8.96
C MET A 82 -0.88 0.57 -10.48
N PHE A 83 -1.04 1.75 -11.05
CA PHE A 83 -0.80 1.98 -12.49
C PHE A 83 0.69 1.88 -12.87
N GLU A 84 1.61 1.86 -11.91
CA GLU A 84 3.04 1.57 -12.13
C GLU A 84 3.38 0.08 -12.04
N PHE A 85 2.43 -0.81 -11.72
CA PHE A 85 2.68 -2.25 -11.67
C PHE A 85 2.92 -2.84 -13.07
N ASP A 86 3.64 -3.94 -13.16
CA ASP A 86 3.68 -4.74 -14.38
C ASP A 86 2.25 -5.17 -14.76
N ASN A 87 1.92 -5.16 -16.03
CA ASN A 87 0.61 -5.52 -16.57
C ASN A 87 -0.56 -4.67 -16.07
N ALA A 88 -0.31 -3.47 -15.52
CA ALA A 88 -1.39 -2.56 -15.15
C ALA A 88 -2.20 -2.11 -16.38
N PRO A 89 -3.52 -1.88 -16.25
CA PRO A 89 -4.30 -1.31 -17.34
C PRO A 89 -3.80 0.08 -17.69
N ALA A 90 -4.06 0.52 -18.91
CA ALA A 90 -3.72 1.89 -19.33
C ALA A 90 -4.44 2.92 -18.44
N LEU A 91 -3.68 3.86 -17.90
CA LEU A 91 -4.23 4.98 -17.15
C LEU A 91 -4.97 5.92 -18.12
N PRO A 92 -6.28 6.22 -17.88
CA PRO A 92 -6.98 7.20 -18.68
C PRO A 92 -6.29 8.56 -18.66
N GLN A 93 -6.07 9.14 -19.84
CA GLN A 93 -5.28 10.38 -20.00
C GLN A 93 -5.83 11.54 -19.16
N GLU A 94 -7.16 11.64 -19.07
CA GLU A 94 -7.85 12.66 -18.28
C GLU A 94 -7.65 12.52 -16.77
N ALA A 95 -7.24 11.35 -16.29
CA ALA A 95 -6.99 11.09 -14.88
C ALA A 95 -5.50 11.16 -14.52
N LYS A 96 -4.62 11.27 -15.50
CA LYS A 96 -3.17 11.23 -15.29
C LYS A 96 -2.70 12.33 -14.33
N SER A 97 -3.09 13.58 -14.58
CA SER A 97 -2.71 14.72 -13.74
C SER A 97 -3.21 14.59 -12.31
N LEU A 98 -4.38 14.00 -12.10
CA LEU A 98 -4.92 13.73 -10.78
C LEU A 98 -3.96 12.83 -9.99
N PHE A 99 -3.65 11.64 -10.49
CA PHE A 99 -2.80 10.71 -9.75
C PHE A 99 -1.36 11.21 -9.58
N GLU A 100 -0.78 11.80 -10.62
CA GLU A 100 0.58 12.36 -10.58
C GLU A 100 0.72 13.50 -9.56
N SER A 101 -0.31 14.33 -9.39
CA SER A 101 -0.30 15.40 -8.38
C SER A 101 -0.21 14.85 -6.95
N TYR A 102 -0.89 13.74 -6.66
CA TYR A 102 -0.85 13.08 -5.36
C TYR A 102 0.41 12.26 -5.13
N LEU A 103 0.99 11.69 -6.18
CA LEU A 103 2.25 10.95 -6.12
C LEU A 103 3.48 11.87 -6.08
N GLY A 104 3.35 13.11 -6.56
CA GLY A 104 4.46 14.05 -6.72
C GLY A 104 5.48 13.63 -7.79
N LYS A 105 5.08 12.75 -8.72
CA LYS A 105 5.91 12.25 -9.82
C LYS A 105 5.06 11.74 -10.97
N SER A 106 5.65 11.59 -12.15
CA SER A 106 5.03 10.93 -13.30
C SER A 106 4.78 9.45 -13.03
N ILE A 107 3.70 8.92 -13.59
CA ILE A 107 3.36 7.50 -13.54
C ILE A 107 3.96 6.81 -14.77
N GLU A 108 4.84 5.84 -14.52
CA GLU A 108 5.51 5.04 -15.55
C GLU A 108 5.12 3.57 -15.36
N PRO A 109 4.34 2.96 -16.28
CA PRO A 109 3.94 1.56 -16.18
C PRO A 109 5.12 0.61 -16.07
N GLY A 110 4.99 -0.43 -15.24
CA GLY A 110 6.00 -1.47 -15.06
C GLY A 110 7.22 -1.05 -14.25
N THR A 111 7.19 0.11 -13.59
CA THR A 111 8.35 0.62 -12.82
C THR A 111 8.25 0.40 -11.32
N TYR A 112 7.06 0.07 -10.79
CA TYR A 112 6.87 -0.10 -9.36
C TYR A 112 7.62 -1.31 -8.80
N ARG A 113 8.38 -1.07 -7.74
CA ARG A 113 9.10 -2.12 -7.00
C ARG A 113 8.79 -2.06 -5.52
N ASP A 114 8.71 -3.25 -4.91
CA ASP A 114 8.75 -3.36 -3.45
C ASP A 114 9.98 -2.65 -2.88
N ALA A 115 9.78 -1.80 -1.89
CA ALA A 115 10.86 -0.95 -1.40
C ALA A 115 11.94 -1.70 -0.61
N LEU A 116 11.70 -2.94 -0.14
CA LEU A 116 12.68 -3.75 0.58
C LEU A 116 13.30 -4.83 -0.32
N LEU A 117 12.48 -5.63 -0.98
CA LEU A 117 12.94 -6.75 -1.80
C LEU A 117 13.25 -6.36 -3.24
N LEU A 118 12.88 -5.14 -3.67
CA LEU A 118 13.08 -4.60 -5.01
C LEU A 118 12.40 -5.41 -6.13
N GLU A 119 11.55 -6.36 -5.76
CA GLU A 119 10.72 -7.13 -6.68
C GLU A 119 9.68 -6.23 -7.34
N LYS A 120 9.43 -6.44 -8.63
CA LYS A 120 8.31 -5.79 -9.31
C LYS A 120 6.99 -6.34 -8.82
N LEU A 121 5.98 -5.48 -8.72
CA LEU A 121 4.62 -5.89 -8.40
C LEU A 121 3.81 -6.04 -9.69
N ASP A 122 2.95 -7.04 -9.73
CA ASP A 122 2.14 -7.40 -10.89
C ASP A 122 0.65 -7.13 -10.63
N TYR A 123 0.00 -6.47 -11.59
CA TYR A 123 -1.40 -6.10 -11.48
C TYR A 123 -2.33 -7.30 -11.50
N TYR A 124 -2.06 -8.32 -12.33
CA TYR A 124 -2.94 -9.48 -12.40
C TYR A 124 -2.94 -10.24 -11.09
N ARG A 125 -1.80 -10.36 -10.42
CA ARG A 125 -1.72 -10.97 -9.10
C ARG A 125 -2.51 -10.18 -8.05
N LEU A 126 -2.45 -8.85 -8.07
CA LEU A 126 -3.26 -7.99 -7.18
C LEU A 126 -4.75 -8.14 -7.47
N ARG A 127 -5.13 -8.18 -8.75
CA ARG A 127 -6.51 -8.37 -9.21
C ARG A 127 -7.06 -9.72 -8.77
N ASP A 128 -6.33 -10.79 -9.03
CA ASP A 128 -6.77 -12.15 -8.75
C ASP A 128 -6.91 -12.40 -7.25
N ASP A 129 -6.02 -11.83 -6.40
CA ASP A 129 -6.15 -11.83 -4.94
C ASP A 129 -7.44 -11.12 -4.48
N ALA A 130 -7.83 -10.03 -5.15
CA ALA A 130 -9.08 -9.32 -4.82
C ALA A 130 -10.34 -10.03 -5.32
N LEU A 131 -10.27 -10.74 -6.45
CA LEU A 131 -11.39 -11.48 -7.04
C LEU A 131 -11.64 -12.80 -6.30
N ASN A 132 -10.58 -13.48 -5.86
CA ASN A 132 -10.57 -14.78 -5.22
C ASN A 132 -9.86 -14.71 -3.85
N PRO A 133 -10.40 -13.96 -2.87
CA PRO A 133 -9.73 -13.73 -1.61
C PRO A 133 -9.59 -15.02 -0.81
N GLN A 134 -8.37 -15.35 -0.41
CA GLN A 134 -8.09 -16.45 0.53
C GLN A 134 -8.16 -15.95 1.96
N HIS A 135 -8.76 -16.75 2.85
CA HIS A 135 -8.88 -16.38 4.25
C HIS A 135 -7.50 -16.23 4.90
N GLY A 136 -7.27 -15.06 5.51
CA GLY A 136 -6.02 -14.78 6.24
C GLY A 136 -4.80 -14.47 5.37
N TYR A 137 -4.90 -14.52 4.06
CA TYR A 137 -3.80 -14.26 3.14
C TYR A 137 -4.13 -13.11 2.19
N SER A 138 -3.14 -12.30 1.87
CA SER A 138 -3.15 -11.32 0.77
C SER A 138 -1.75 -11.22 0.21
N ILE A 139 -1.64 -11.23 -1.11
CA ILE A 139 -0.35 -11.22 -1.81
C ILE A 139 0.38 -9.90 -1.62
N TYR A 140 -0.39 -8.78 -1.63
CA TYR A 140 0.13 -7.43 -1.43
C TYR A 140 -0.59 -6.73 -0.28
N HIS A 141 0.20 -6.11 0.55
CA HIS A 141 -0.24 -5.35 1.72
C HIS A 141 0.07 -3.86 1.56
N ILE A 142 -0.63 -3.03 2.32
CA ILE A 142 -0.13 -1.70 2.63
C ILE A 142 0.93 -1.86 3.71
N GLY A 143 2.18 -1.54 3.37
CA GLY A 143 3.28 -1.45 4.32
C GLY A 143 3.56 0.00 4.70
N HIS A 144 4.21 0.18 5.84
CA HIS A 144 4.69 1.48 6.31
C HIS A 144 6.20 1.57 6.11
N GLN A 145 6.69 2.71 5.58
CA GLN A 145 8.14 2.93 5.46
C GLN A 145 8.80 3.03 6.85
N ASP A 146 8.09 3.65 7.77
CA ASP A 146 8.46 3.76 9.17
C ASP A 146 7.26 3.35 10.05
N PRO A 147 7.23 2.10 10.54
CA PRO A 147 6.17 1.60 11.41
C PRO A 147 6.26 2.13 12.85
N THR A 148 7.36 2.80 13.23
CA THR A 148 7.58 3.33 14.59
C THR A 148 6.88 4.66 14.82
N ARG A 149 6.42 5.33 13.75
CA ARG A 149 5.69 6.60 13.87
C ARG A 149 4.43 6.44 14.70
N ALA A 150 4.17 7.38 15.59
CA ALA A 150 2.92 7.44 16.37
C ALA A 150 1.69 7.46 15.44
N ARG A 151 1.74 8.25 14.36
CA ARG A 151 0.78 8.24 13.25
C ARG A 151 1.44 7.60 12.03
N ARG A 152 1.35 6.30 11.93
CA ARG A 152 1.99 5.56 10.83
C ARG A 152 1.15 5.46 9.56
N HIS A 153 -0.19 5.56 9.66
CA HIS A 153 -1.07 5.50 8.50
C HIS A 153 -1.34 6.90 7.95
N VAL A 154 -0.30 7.47 7.34
CA VAL A 154 -0.29 8.79 6.71
C VAL A 154 0.23 8.68 5.28
N PRO A 155 -0.15 9.61 4.37
CA PRO A 155 0.14 9.49 2.94
C PRO A 155 1.62 9.27 2.59
N ASN A 156 2.53 9.95 3.27
CA ASN A 156 3.97 9.86 3.02
C ASN A 156 4.66 8.67 3.71
N ASN A 157 3.90 7.77 4.31
CA ASN A 157 4.46 6.62 5.04
C ASN A 157 3.90 5.28 4.55
N VAL A 158 3.02 5.27 3.55
CA VAL A 158 2.39 4.05 3.03
C VAL A 158 2.84 3.76 1.61
N ALA A 159 2.94 2.47 1.30
CA ALA A 159 3.25 1.98 -0.05
C ALA A 159 2.73 0.54 -0.21
N TRP A 160 2.60 0.09 -1.45
CA TRP A 160 2.38 -1.32 -1.72
C TRP A 160 3.62 -2.14 -1.39
N ARG A 161 3.42 -3.28 -0.74
CA ARG A 161 4.46 -4.21 -0.32
C ARG A 161 4.02 -5.64 -0.61
N THR A 162 4.97 -6.52 -0.94
CA THR A 162 4.70 -7.95 -0.89
C THR A 162 4.47 -8.40 0.56
N SER A 163 3.70 -9.46 0.75
CA SER A 163 3.49 -10.04 2.09
C SER A 163 4.83 -10.39 2.76
N ARG A 164 5.75 -11.02 2.00
CA ARG A 164 7.09 -11.39 2.47
C ARG A 164 7.90 -10.16 2.92
N SER A 165 7.94 -9.11 2.10
CA SER A 165 8.63 -7.86 2.41
C SER A 165 8.11 -7.23 3.72
N ASN A 166 6.79 -7.18 3.87
CA ASN A 166 6.16 -6.62 5.06
C ASN A 166 6.47 -7.43 6.34
N LEU A 167 6.53 -8.77 6.23
CA LEU A 167 6.93 -9.65 7.33
C LEU A 167 8.41 -9.49 7.70
N ILE A 168 9.31 -9.44 6.71
CA ILE A 168 10.75 -9.24 6.95
C ILE A 168 11.01 -7.90 7.61
N GLN A 169 10.34 -6.83 7.16
CA GLN A 169 10.50 -5.50 7.76
C GLN A 169 10.05 -5.48 9.22
N GLY A 170 8.93 -6.14 9.57
CA GLY A 170 8.38 -6.14 10.93
C GLY A 170 8.21 -4.72 11.48
N ASN A 171 8.82 -4.46 12.64
CA ASN A 171 8.79 -3.15 13.29
C ASN A 171 10.01 -2.24 12.97
N MET A 172 10.88 -2.67 12.08
CA MET A 172 12.04 -1.88 11.65
C MET A 172 11.61 -0.80 10.65
N THR A 173 12.29 0.35 10.67
CA THR A 173 12.23 1.28 9.54
C THR A 173 12.77 0.58 8.27
N LEU A 174 12.41 1.08 7.10
CA LEU A 174 12.90 0.50 5.84
C LEU A 174 14.44 0.50 5.77
N ARG A 175 15.09 1.54 6.30
CA ARG A 175 16.55 1.64 6.37
C ARG A 175 17.15 0.55 7.27
N GLU A 176 16.59 0.38 8.47
CA GLU A 176 17.05 -0.65 9.42
C GLU A 176 16.88 -2.05 8.85
N ALA A 177 15.73 -2.34 8.20
CA ALA A 177 15.49 -3.63 7.57
C ALA A 177 16.50 -3.92 6.45
N ARG A 178 16.86 -2.92 5.62
CA ARG A 178 17.90 -3.07 4.60
C ARG A 178 19.27 -3.36 5.21
N ILE A 179 19.65 -2.62 6.27
CA ILE A 179 20.89 -2.84 7.00
C ILE A 179 20.92 -4.24 7.62
N TYR A 180 19.80 -4.67 8.21
CA TYR A 180 19.67 -6.01 8.77
C TYR A 180 19.92 -7.11 7.73
N LEU A 181 19.30 -7.00 6.55
CA LEU A 181 19.49 -7.96 5.44
C LEU A 181 20.95 -8.01 4.98
N ILE A 182 21.60 -6.86 4.82
CA ILE A 182 23.03 -6.80 4.42
C ILE A 182 23.92 -7.48 5.47
N LYS A 183 23.69 -7.20 6.75
CA LYS A 183 24.44 -7.83 7.85
C LYS A 183 24.19 -9.34 7.92
N LEU A 184 22.96 -9.77 7.66
CA LEU A 184 22.63 -11.20 7.65
C LEU A 184 23.36 -11.92 6.52
N ILE A 185 23.33 -11.37 5.30
CA ILE A 185 24.06 -11.92 4.15
C ILE A 185 25.57 -11.96 4.44
N GLY A 186 26.16 -10.88 4.99
CA GLY A 186 27.57 -10.86 5.38
C GLY A 186 27.96 -12.01 6.31
N ARG A 187 27.13 -12.30 7.33
CA ARG A 187 27.38 -13.40 8.25
C ARG A 187 27.33 -14.78 7.58
N TYR A 188 26.42 -14.99 6.62
CA TYR A 188 26.38 -16.23 5.86
C TYR A 188 27.67 -16.45 5.06
N PHE A 189 28.24 -15.39 4.48
CA PHE A 189 29.54 -15.46 3.80
C PHE A 189 30.69 -15.73 4.76
N GLU A 190 30.76 -15.02 5.90
CA GLU A 190 31.77 -15.19 6.92
C GLU A 190 31.81 -16.63 7.48
N LEU A 191 30.64 -17.26 7.60
CA LEU A 191 30.49 -18.61 8.14
C LEU A 191 30.56 -19.72 7.06
N GLY A 192 30.68 -19.36 5.79
CA GLY A 192 30.69 -20.32 4.69
C GLY A 192 29.36 -21.06 4.48
N GLU A 193 28.25 -20.49 4.97
CA GLU A 193 26.90 -21.09 4.87
C GLU A 193 26.22 -20.81 3.51
N LEU A 194 26.79 -19.93 2.68
CA LEU A 194 26.32 -19.63 1.35
C LEU A 194 27.39 -19.98 0.32
N ASP A 195 27.13 -21.04 -0.43
CA ASP A 195 27.85 -21.38 -1.66
C ASP A 195 27.06 -20.76 -2.84
N ILE A 196 27.38 -19.54 -3.22
CA ILE A 196 26.83 -18.93 -4.44
C ILE A 196 27.74 -19.42 -5.59
N LYS A 197 27.33 -20.53 -6.22
CA LYS A 197 27.89 -20.97 -7.50
C LYS A 197 27.31 -20.16 -8.64
#